data_69afdf5e28c7ed398eb325f6f17be219
#
_entry.id   69afdf5e28c7ed398eb325f6f17be219
#
_cell.length_a   1.000
_cell.length_b   1.000
_cell.length_c   1.000
_cell.angle_alpha   90.00
_cell.angle_beta   90.00
_cell.angle_gamma   90.00
#
_symmetry.space_group_name_H-M   'P 1'
#
loop_
_entity.id
_entity.type
_entity.pdbx_description
1 polymer ?
#
loop_
_entity_poly.entity_id
_entity_poly.type
_entity_poly.pdbx_seq_one_letter_code
_entity_poly.pdbx_strand_id
1 'polypeptide(L)'
;MNYKFGLPVEIIFKCGAVKNINKVIKDNNFKKGILISSERFIKSEYGYEIIQLLNEYIENIHFGISTNPTIEDVELTTKAIKDSNVDFVIALGGGSILDCAKISSCMAAMDTNIRYFLENKLEINKNIPVIAIPTTAGTGSEVTSVSVISDTYTEDKFPIKSEY
;
A
#
# COMPACT_ATOMS: atom_id res chain seq x y z
N MET A 1 -26.47 9.77 22.20
CA MET A 1 -25.31 9.92 21.30
C MET A 1 -25.27 8.67 20.42
N ASN A 2 -25.39 8.79 19.10
CA ASN A 2 -25.34 7.63 18.21
C ASN A 2 -23.93 7.56 17.59
N TYR A 3 -23.24 6.45 17.80
CA TYR A 3 -21.94 6.20 17.18
C TYR A 3 -22.12 5.18 16.06
N LYS A 4 -21.54 5.46 14.87
CA LYS A 4 -21.42 4.50 13.78
C LYS A 4 -19.94 4.19 13.59
N PHE A 5 -19.57 2.91 13.73
CA PHE A 5 -18.23 2.42 13.43
C PHE A 5 -18.33 1.49 12.22
N GLY A 6 -17.43 1.69 11.26
CA GLY A 6 -17.31 0.83 10.08
C GLY A 6 -15.84 0.70 9.69
N LEU A 7 -15.42 -0.52 9.36
CA LEU A 7 -14.12 -0.78 8.73
C LEU A 7 -14.41 -1.20 7.28
N PRO A 8 -13.96 -0.43 6.29
CA PRO A 8 -14.19 -0.76 4.87
C PRO A 8 -13.18 -1.80 4.34
N VAL A 9 -12.56 -2.58 5.22
CA VAL A 9 -11.55 -3.58 4.87
C VAL A 9 -11.96 -4.97 5.35
N GLU A 10 -11.70 -5.99 4.54
CA GLU A 10 -11.76 -7.38 4.97
C GLU A 10 -10.50 -7.72 5.77
N ILE A 11 -10.65 -8.28 6.95
CA ILE A 11 -9.54 -8.65 7.83
C ILE A 11 -9.46 -10.17 7.94
N ILE A 12 -8.32 -10.73 7.52
CA ILE A 12 -7.99 -12.15 7.67
C ILE A 12 -6.94 -12.29 8.78
N PHE A 13 -7.38 -12.58 9.98
CA PHE A 13 -6.51 -12.69 11.16
C PHE A 13 -6.41 -14.13 11.66
N LYS A 14 -5.28 -14.78 11.38
CA LYS A 14 -4.94 -16.12 11.90
C LYS A 14 -3.44 -16.38 11.77
N CYS A 15 -2.92 -17.33 12.56
CA CYS A 15 -1.54 -17.82 12.41
C CYS A 15 -1.34 -18.39 10.98
N GLY A 16 -0.30 -17.92 10.28
CA GLY A 16 -0.01 -18.34 8.91
C GLY A 16 -0.98 -17.81 7.85
N ALA A 17 -1.75 -16.73 8.13
CA ALA A 17 -2.70 -16.15 7.19
C ALA A 17 -2.08 -15.89 5.81
N VAL A 18 -0.85 -15.37 5.77
CA VAL A 18 -0.12 -15.06 4.54
C VAL A 18 0.05 -16.25 3.59
N LYS A 19 0.11 -17.47 4.11
CA LYS A 19 0.20 -18.70 3.29
C LYS A 19 -1.04 -18.95 2.42
N ASN A 20 -2.14 -18.26 2.69
CA ASN A 20 -3.38 -18.34 1.91
C ASN A 20 -3.56 -17.14 0.96
N ILE A 21 -2.53 -16.32 0.76
CA ILE A 21 -2.62 -15.10 -0.06
C ILE A 21 -3.08 -15.40 -1.49
N ASN A 22 -2.64 -16.51 -2.08
CA ASN A 22 -3.07 -16.92 -3.42
C ASN A 22 -4.57 -17.19 -3.51
N LYS A 23 -5.19 -17.63 -2.40
CA LYS A 23 -6.65 -17.78 -2.34
C LYS A 23 -7.31 -16.39 -2.33
N VAL A 24 -6.81 -15.45 -1.55
CA VAL A 24 -7.32 -14.07 -1.52
C VAL A 24 -7.25 -13.42 -2.91
N ILE A 25 -6.11 -13.58 -3.60
CA ILE A 25 -5.91 -13.07 -4.96
C ILE A 25 -6.94 -13.67 -5.93
N LYS A 26 -7.15 -14.99 -5.88
CA LYS A 26 -8.10 -15.70 -6.75
C LYS A 26 -9.55 -15.32 -6.45
N ASP A 27 -9.93 -15.28 -5.19
CA ASP A 27 -11.30 -14.97 -4.76
C ASP A 27 -11.71 -13.53 -5.19
N ASN A 28 -10.75 -12.62 -5.28
CA ASN A 28 -10.95 -11.24 -5.77
C ASN A 28 -10.75 -11.10 -7.31
N ASN A 29 -10.48 -12.19 -8.03
CA ASN A 29 -10.21 -12.20 -9.48
C ASN A 29 -9.01 -11.33 -9.91
N PHE A 30 -8.08 -11.05 -9.03
CA PHE A 30 -6.83 -10.32 -9.34
C PHE A 30 -5.90 -11.15 -10.23
N LYS A 31 -5.17 -10.48 -11.13
CA LYS A 31 -4.33 -11.15 -12.14
C LYS A 31 -2.87 -10.74 -12.06
N LYS A 32 -2.61 -9.43 -11.96
CA LYS A 32 -1.28 -8.84 -12.04
C LYS A 32 -1.06 -7.87 -10.90
N GLY A 33 -0.09 -8.17 -10.06
CA GLY A 33 0.22 -7.38 -8.87
C GLY A 33 1.61 -6.78 -8.88
N ILE A 34 1.81 -5.77 -8.04
CA ILE A 34 3.11 -5.28 -7.64
C ILE A 34 3.29 -5.50 -6.13
N LEU A 35 4.47 -5.99 -5.74
CA LEU A 35 4.85 -6.09 -4.32
C LEU A 35 5.61 -4.83 -3.91
N ILE A 36 5.10 -4.13 -2.91
CA ILE A 36 5.75 -2.98 -2.28
C ILE A 36 6.23 -3.41 -0.90
N SER A 37 7.54 -3.31 -0.64
CA SER A 37 8.13 -3.80 0.61
C SER A 37 9.44 -3.06 0.95
N SER A 38 10.10 -3.43 2.04
CA SER A 38 11.44 -2.98 2.34
C SER A 38 12.49 -3.95 1.77
N GLU A 39 13.60 -3.42 1.29
CA GLU A 39 14.71 -4.23 0.77
C GLU A 39 15.21 -5.24 1.81
N ARG A 40 15.28 -4.82 3.08
CA ARG A 40 15.67 -5.70 4.20
C ARG A 40 14.73 -6.90 4.35
N PHE A 41 13.42 -6.67 4.22
CA PHE A 41 12.44 -7.75 4.34
C PHE A 41 12.54 -8.72 3.16
N ILE A 42 12.61 -8.19 1.94
CA ILE A 42 12.72 -8.99 0.71
C ILE A 42 13.93 -9.93 0.75
N LYS A 43 15.07 -9.47 1.30
CA LYS A 43 16.30 -10.25 1.44
C LYS A 43 16.29 -11.24 2.61
N SER A 44 15.24 -11.26 3.44
CA SER A 44 15.11 -12.23 4.53
C SER A 44 14.61 -13.58 4.02
N GLU A 45 14.88 -14.65 4.78
CA GLU A 45 14.36 -15.99 4.49
C GLU A 45 12.83 -16.00 4.34
N TYR A 46 12.13 -15.32 5.27
CA TYR A 46 10.67 -15.21 5.25
C TYR A 46 10.16 -14.37 4.06
N GLY A 47 10.87 -13.30 3.70
CA GLY A 47 10.56 -12.52 2.50
C GLY A 47 10.69 -13.35 1.23
N TYR A 48 11.72 -14.16 1.14
CA TYR A 48 11.90 -15.08 0.03
C TYR A 48 10.74 -16.09 -0.09
N GLU A 49 10.31 -16.70 1.03
CA GLU A 49 9.16 -17.62 1.02
C GLU A 49 7.88 -16.93 0.49
N ILE A 50 7.61 -15.68 0.91
CA ILE A 50 6.45 -14.93 0.43
C ILE A 50 6.56 -14.62 -1.06
N ILE A 51 7.74 -14.22 -1.55
CA ILE A 51 7.95 -13.96 -2.98
C ILE A 51 7.69 -15.23 -3.80
N GLN A 52 8.13 -16.39 -3.32
CA GLN A 52 7.86 -17.67 -4.01
C GLN A 52 6.35 -17.97 -4.05
N LEU A 53 5.59 -17.68 -2.99
CA LEU A 53 4.14 -17.85 -2.99
C LEU A 53 3.44 -16.92 -4.00
N LEU A 54 4.01 -15.74 -4.26
CA LEU A 54 3.44 -14.70 -5.12
C LEU A 54 3.93 -14.73 -6.57
N ASN A 55 4.87 -15.59 -6.89
CA ASN A 55 5.62 -15.60 -8.16
C ASN A 55 4.73 -15.61 -9.42
N GLU A 56 3.55 -16.24 -9.36
CA GLU A 56 2.60 -16.30 -10.49
C GLU A 56 1.82 -14.98 -10.71
N TYR A 57 1.83 -14.06 -9.72
CA TYR A 57 0.97 -12.87 -9.71
C TYR A 57 1.75 -11.57 -9.73
N ILE A 58 3.03 -11.57 -9.32
CA ILE A 58 3.81 -10.35 -9.16
C ILE A 58 4.63 -10.07 -10.41
N GLU A 59 4.32 -8.94 -11.06
CA GLU A 59 5.05 -8.43 -12.23
C GLU A 59 6.31 -7.65 -11.82
N ASN A 60 6.29 -7.01 -10.65
CA ASN A 60 7.39 -6.17 -10.19
C ASN A 60 7.45 -6.10 -8.66
N ILE A 61 8.64 -5.82 -8.14
CA ILE A 61 8.88 -5.57 -6.71
C ILE A 61 9.46 -4.17 -6.57
N HIS A 62 8.80 -3.31 -5.79
CA HIS A 62 9.24 -1.97 -5.49
C HIS A 62 9.68 -1.83 -4.02
N PHE A 63 10.80 -1.15 -3.79
CA PHE A 63 11.37 -0.88 -2.47
C PHE A 63 12.10 0.47 -2.47
N GLY A 64 12.62 0.87 -1.31
CA GLY A 64 13.34 2.15 -1.17
C GLY A 64 12.52 3.23 -0.46
N ILE A 65 11.37 2.86 0.10
CA ILE A 65 10.51 3.77 0.86
C ILE A 65 11.16 4.11 2.21
N SER A 66 11.21 5.39 2.54
CA SER A 66 11.77 5.93 3.77
C SER A 66 10.94 5.56 5.01
N THR A 67 11.56 5.59 6.20
CA THR A 67 10.87 5.30 7.48
C THR A 67 9.69 6.24 7.73
N ASN A 68 9.77 7.50 7.29
CA ASN A 68 8.63 8.40 7.18
C ASN A 68 8.45 8.64 5.68
N PRO A 69 7.44 8.07 5.03
CA PRO A 69 7.31 8.15 3.58
C PRO A 69 7.18 9.60 3.15
N THR A 70 7.94 9.96 2.13
CA THR A 70 7.98 11.32 1.60
C THR A 70 7.10 11.47 0.36
N ILE A 71 6.89 12.71 -0.06
CA ILE A 71 6.23 13.00 -1.34
C ILE A 71 6.97 12.30 -2.49
N GLU A 72 8.30 12.31 -2.47
CA GLU A 72 9.15 11.66 -3.48
C GLU A 72 8.96 10.13 -3.47
N ASP A 73 8.86 9.52 -2.28
CA ASP A 73 8.58 8.08 -2.16
C ASP A 73 7.23 7.73 -2.81
N VAL A 74 6.21 8.56 -2.60
CA VAL A 74 4.88 8.38 -3.21
C VAL A 74 4.96 8.55 -4.72
N GLU A 75 5.68 9.54 -5.25
CA GLU A 75 5.85 9.75 -6.69
C GLU A 75 6.53 8.55 -7.36
N LEU A 76 7.63 8.05 -6.78
CA LEU A 76 8.36 6.89 -7.29
C LEU A 76 7.50 5.61 -7.22
N THR A 77 6.81 5.40 -6.12
CA THR A 77 5.93 4.24 -5.94
C THR A 77 4.74 4.30 -6.90
N THR A 78 4.12 5.47 -7.08
CA THR A 78 3.05 5.69 -8.05
C THR A 78 3.50 5.37 -9.47
N LYS A 79 4.69 5.83 -9.83
CA LYS A 79 5.30 5.52 -11.13
C LYS A 79 5.51 4.03 -11.31
N ALA A 80 6.07 3.35 -10.30
CA ALA A 80 6.29 1.89 -10.35
C ALA A 80 4.98 1.11 -10.54
N ILE A 81 3.89 1.53 -9.87
CA ILE A 81 2.57 0.93 -10.04
C ILE A 81 2.05 1.11 -11.48
N LYS A 82 2.14 2.32 -12.02
CA LYS A 82 1.69 2.63 -13.39
C LYS A 82 2.49 1.87 -14.45
N ASP A 83 3.81 1.87 -14.33
CA ASP A 83 4.71 1.22 -15.28
C ASP A 83 4.51 -0.31 -15.32
N SER A 84 4.10 -0.89 -14.19
CA SER A 84 3.83 -2.33 -14.07
C SER A 84 2.45 -2.75 -14.61
N ASN A 85 1.55 -1.80 -14.89
CA ASN A 85 0.19 -2.05 -15.42
C ASN A 85 -0.56 -3.15 -14.65
N VAL A 86 -0.65 -2.98 -13.34
CA VAL A 86 -1.20 -3.97 -12.39
C VAL A 86 -2.65 -3.67 -12.00
N ASP A 87 -3.37 -4.68 -11.57
CA ASP A 87 -4.76 -4.59 -11.10
C ASP A 87 -4.88 -4.68 -9.57
N PHE A 88 -3.79 -4.96 -8.85
CA PHE A 88 -3.72 -4.89 -7.39
C PHE A 88 -2.30 -4.61 -6.89
N VAL A 89 -2.22 -4.17 -5.65
CA VAL A 89 -0.98 -3.89 -4.92
C VAL A 89 -0.90 -4.79 -3.70
N ILE A 90 0.26 -5.39 -3.43
CA ILE A 90 0.57 -6.01 -2.14
C ILE A 90 1.53 -5.08 -1.39
N ALA A 91 1.11 -4.58 -0.24
CA ALA A 91 1.93 -3.78 0.66
C ALA A 91 2.38 -4.65 1.84
N LEU A 92 3.65 -5.01 1.88
CA LEU A 92 4.22 -5.91 2.89
C LEU A 92 5.28 -5.18 3.70
N GLY A 93 4.95 -4.74 4.91
CA GLY A 93 5.88 -3.96 5.72
C GLY A 93 5.27 -3.29 6.94
N GLY A 94 6.00 -2.34 7.50
CA GLY A 94 5.52 -1.47 8.58
C GLY A 94 4.62 -0.34 8.06
N GLY A 95 4.12 0.49 8.98
CA GLY A 95 3.19 1.58 8.67
C GLY A 95 3.64 2.48 7.52
N SER A 96 4.92 2.80 7.43
CA SER A 96 5.47 3.63 6.34
C SER A 96 5.27 3.00 4.96
N ILE A 97 5.52 1.69 4.83
CA ILE A 97 5.29 0.95 3.58
C ILE A 97 3.79 0.95 3.24
N LEU A 98 2.96 0.65 4.25
CA LEU A 98 1.51 0.56 4.07
C LEU A 98 0.92 1.92 3.67
N ASP A 99 1.32 3.00 4.35
CA ASP A 99 0.84 4.35 4.05
C ASP A 99 1.26 4.82 2.65
N CYS A 100 2.53 4.60 2.28
CA CYS A 100 3.02 4.92 0.95
C CYS A 100 2.26 4.13 -0.13
N ALA A 101 2.07 2.84 0.05
CA ALA A 101 1.36 1.98 -0.91
C ALA A 101 -0.10 2.39 -1.07
N LYS A 102 -0.82 2.69 0.01
CA LYS A 102 -2.21 3.15 -0.03
C LYS A 102 -2.38 4.41 -0.86
N ILE A 103 -1.60 5.46 -0.55
CA ILE A 103 -1.73 6.72 -1.27
C ILE A 103 -1.25 6.61 -2.72
N SER A 104 -0.18 5.85 -2.97
CA SER A 104 0.33 5.64 -4.32
C SER A 104 -0.65 4.85 -5.20
N SER A 105 -1.40 3.90 -4.63
CA SER A 105 -2.46 3.18 -5.35
C SER A 105 -3.59 4.11 -5.79
N CYS A 106 -3.95 5.09 -4.94
CA CYS A 106 -4.92 6.14 -5.28
C CYS A 106 -4.39 7.07 -6.38
N MET A 107 -3.16 7.56 -6.24
CA MET A 107 -2.55 8.45 -7.25
C MET A 107 -2.42 7.77 -8.61
N ALA A 108 -2.06 6.48 -8.63
CA ALA A 108 -1.98 5.70 -9.86
C ALA A 108 -3.36 5.51 -10.51
N ALA A 109 -4.39 5.18 -9.72
CA ALA A 109 -5.75 5.00 -10.22
C ALA A 109 -6.37 6.30 -10.74
N MET A 110 -6.08 7.43 -10.07
CA MET A 110 -6.59 8.77 -10.44
C MET A 110 -5.80 9.41 -11.59
N ASP A 111 -4.70 8.79 -12.01
CA ASP A 111 -3.77 9.34 -13.00
C ASP A 111 -3.29 10.76 -12.67
N THR A 112 -2.97 10.99 -11.40
CA THR A 112 -2.48 12.27 -10.90
C THR A 112 -1.16 12.11 -10.15
N ASN A 113 -0.47 13.21 -9.87
CA ASN A 113 0.69 13.22 -8.98
C ASN A 113 0.30 13.80 -7.61
N ILE A 114 1.06 13.42 -6.60
CA ILE A 114 0.75 13.76 -5.21
C ILE A 114 0.86 15.27 -4.93
N ARG A 115 1.80 15.99 -5.55
CA ARG A 115 1.94 17.45 -5.36
C ARG A 115 0.72 18.18 -5.89
N TYR A 116 0.30 17.87 -7.13
CA TYR A 116 -0.90 18.44 -7.71
C TYR A 116 -2.15 18.11 -6.90
N PHE A 117 -2.24 16.88 -6.38
CA PHE A 117 -3.33 16.43 -5.50
C PHE A 117 -3.41 17.29 -4.22
N LEU A 118 -2.29 17.51 -3.54
CA LEU A 118 -2.21 18.31 -2.30
C LEU A 118 -2.50 19.79 -2.55
N GLU A 119 -1.87 20.38 -3.57
CA GLU A 119 -2.02 21.80 -3.92
C GLU A 119 -3.47 22.16 -4.28
N ASN A 120 -4.15 21.28 -5.00
CA ASN A 120 -5.53 21.50 -5.44
C ASN A 120 -6.58 20.92 -4.48
N LYS A 121 -6.15 20.36 -3.33
CA LYS A 121 -7.04 19.77 -2.32
C LYS A 121 -8.06 18.80 -2.92
N LEU A 122 -7.59 17.94 -3.82
CA LEU A 122 -8.45 16.98 -4.50
C LEU A 122 -8.97 15.92 -3.52
N GLU A 123 -10.10 15.32 -3.86
CA GLU A 123 -10.64 14.18 -3.12
C GLU A 123 -10.28 12.87 -3.82
N ILE A 124 -9.98 11.84 -3.04
CA ILE A 124 -9.77 10.50 -3.56
C ILE A 124 -11.13 9.90 -3.92
N ASN A 125 -11.27 9.42 -5.14
CA ASN A 125 -12.50 8.83 -5.67
C ASN A 125 -12.33 7.44 -6.27
N LYS A 126 -11.11 6.93 -6.33
CA LYS A 126 -10.78 5.56 -6.76
C LYS A 126 -9.38 5.16 -6.32
N ASN A 127 -9.14 3.85 -6.26
CA ASN A 127 -7.84 3.26 -5.99
C ASN A 127 -7.62 1.99 -6.82
N ILE A 128 -6.37 1.54 -6.90
CA ILE A 128 -6.03 0.16 -7.21
C ILE A 128 -6.11 -0.62 -5.90
N PRO A 129 -6.82 -1.76 -5.82
CA PRO A 129 -6.97 -2.53 -4.57
C PRO A 129 -5.64 -2.85 -3.90
N VAL A 130 -5.58 -2.73 -2.58
CA VAL A 130 -4.38 -2.98 -1.78
C VAL A 130 -4.61 -4.15 -0.83
N ILE A 131 -3.73 -5.15 -0.89
CA ILE A 131 -3.62 -6.22 0.13
C ILE A 131 -2.52 -5.79 1.09
N ALA A 132 -2.89 -5.38 2.30
CA ALA A 132 -1.97 -4.92 3.33
C ALA A 132 -1.54 -6.08 4.24
N ILE A 133 -0.23 -6.30 4.36
CA ILE A 133 0.38 -7.33 5.21
C ILE A 133 1.34 -6.64 6.18
N PRO A 134 0.89 -6.31 7.40
CA PRO A 134 1.71 -5.61 8.38
C PRO A 134 2.81 -6.51 8.94
N THR A 135 4.02 -5.98 9.07
CA THR A 135 5.16 -6.63 9.75
C THR A 135 5.48 -6.01 11.10
N THR A 136 4.78 -4.95 11.49
CA THR A 136 4.93 -4.26 12.77
C THR A 136 3.56 -4.09 13.42
N ALA A 137 3.46 -4.42 14.71
CA ALA A 137 2.25 -4.18 15.48
C ALA A 137 2.17 -2.70 15.94
N GLY A 138 0.95 -2.17 16.06
CA GLY A 138 0.66 -0.90 16.71
C GLY A 138 0.39 0.29 15.78
N THR A 139 0.73 0.22 14.50
CA THR A 139 0.45 1.34 13.56
C THR A 139 -1.02 1.42 13.15
N GLY A 140 -1.69 0.27 13.00
CA GLY A 140 -3.05 0.19 12.51
C GLY A 140 -3.23 0.65 11.05
N SER A 141 -2.13 0.90 10.32
CA SER A 141 -2.20 1.40 8.95
C SER A 141 -2.93 0.45 8.00
N GLU A 142 -2.90 -0.84 8.29
CA GLU A 142 -3.59 -1.89 7.55
C GLU A 142 -5.12 -1.82 7.63
N VAL A 143 -5.66 -1.16 8.67
CA VAL A 143 -7.11 -1.06 8.91
C VAL A 143 -7.63 0.37 8.95
N THR A 144 -6.77 1.37 8.81
CA THR A 144 -7.17 2.77 8.81
C THR A 144 -7.32 3.34 7.40
N SER A 145 -8.24 4.28 7.26
CA SER A 145 -8.44 5.07 6.04
C SER A 145 -7.45 6.25 5.91
N VAL A 146 -6.40 6.29 6.73
CA VAL A 146 -5.43 7.40 6.76
C VAL A 146 -4.07 6.92 6.31
N SER A 147 -3.40 7.72 5.50
CA SER A 147 -1.98 7.62 5.17
C SER A 147 -1.28 8.91 5.57
N VAL A 148 -0.11 8.80 6.20
CA VAL A 148 0.69 9.96 6.61
C VAL A 148 1.94 10.02 5.75
N ILE A 149 2.12 11.13 5.04
CA ILE A 149 3.32 11.42 4.24
C ILE A 149 3.97 12.72 4.69
N SER A 150 5.26 12.86 4.44
CA SER A 150 6.07 14.03 4.82
C SER A 150 6.56 14.78 3.60
N ASP A 151 6.59 16.10 3.68
CA ASP A 151 7.32 16.93 2.73
C ASP A 151 8.70 17.21 3.31
N THR A 152 9.75 16.84 2.58
CA THR A 152 11.14 17.04 3.01
C THR A 152 11.59 18.50 2.94
N TYR A 153 10.89 19.36 2.20
CA TYR A 153 11.22 20.78 2.05
C TYR A 153 10.59 21.64 3.13
N THR A 154 9.32 21.36 3.50
CA THR A 154 8.59 22.15 4.50
C THR A 154 8.62 21.52 5.88
N GLU A 155 9.10 20.27 6.00
CA GLU A 155 9.03 19.44 7.20
C GLU A 155 7.60 19.16 7.69
N ASP A 156 6.59 19.48 6.86
CA ASP A 156 5.20 19.24 7.17
C ASP A 156 4.83 17.76 7.02
N LYS A 157 3.80 17.34 7.78
CA LYS A 157 3.18 16.03 7.64
C LYS A 157 1.75 16.17 7.17
N PHE A 158 1.42 15.43 6.13
CA PHE A 158 0.10 15.43 5.50
C PHE A 158 -0.64 14.14 5.81
N PRO A 159 -1.61 14.15 6.76
CA PRO A 159 -2.54 13.06 6.89
C PRO A 159 -3.56 13.13 5.76
N ILE A 160 -3.55 12.13 4.88
CA ILE A 160 -4.48 12.00 3.77
C ILE A 160 -5.50 10.93 4.16
N LYS A 161 -6.77 11.31 4.16
CA LYS A 161 -7.87 10.41 4.50
C LYS A 161 -8.66 10.05 3.24
N SER A 162 -9.00 8.77 3.11
CA SER A 162 -9.87 8.26 2.06
C SER A 162 -10.66 7.06 2.57
N GLU A 163 -11.87 6.90 2.05
CA GLU A 163 -12.67 5.68 2.26
C GLU A 163 -12.40 4.61 1.20
N TYR A 164 -11.49 4.89 0.26
CA TYR A 164 -11.04 4.01 -0.82
C TYR A 164 -9.72 3.33 -0.46
#